data_eaff96fe7a470efa125d3f0ff4a27b81
#
_entry.id   eaff96fe7a470efa125d3f0ff4a27b81
#
_cell.length_a   1.000
_cell.length_b   1.000
_cell.length_c   1.000
_cell.angle_alpha   90.00
_cell.angle_beta   90.00
_cell.angle_gamma   90.00
#
_symmetry.space_group_name_H-M   'P 1'
#
loop_
_entity.id
_entity.type
_entity.pdbx_description
1 polymer ?
#
loop_
_entity_poly.entity_id
_entity_poly.type
_entity_poly.pdbx_seq_one_letter_code
_entity_poly.pdbx_strand_id
1 'polypeptide(L)'
;VSYLDTLADAVPPQVEVVYGVGGGLVSDVAKYLGWKKNIPVVVIPTVLSQDGFFTALVAARQGGTTHYVETGPVSKLIVNWDVIRTAPPNVRGAGIIELLTIVTGLLDWRYAAEHNKTTVDTRFQPWAAGIMAGLAQQAFKIASGVGKGNIESLRNLLDLMCLEVQLTNQLGHNRPQEGSEQLFAYAYEQKFPRSRPLPYADRVGPGLLIAASLHGQDVGPIRETLA
;
A
#
# COMPACT_ATOMS: atom_id res chain seq x y z
N VAL A 1 16.09 2.34 9.63
CA VAL A 1 16.06 3.70 10.23
C VAL A 1 17.45 4.32 10.16
N SER A 2 18.50 3.71 10.74
CA SER A 2 19.86 4.29 10.74
C SER A 2 20.38 4.72 9.35
N TYR A 3 20.08 3.94 8.30
CA TYR A 3 20.49 4.33 6.93
C TYR A 3 19.71 5.55 6.43
N LEU A 4 18.43 5.64 6.73
CA LEU A 4 17.62 6.82 6.39
C LEU A 4 18.07 8.07 7.13
N ASP A 5 18.50 7.94 8.40
CA ASP A 5 19.10 9.04 9.15
C ASP A 5 20.41 9.52 8.49
N THR A 6 21.28 8.60 8.07
CA THR A 6 22.50 8.95 7.34
C THR A 6 22.21 9.72 6.05
N LEU A 7 21.16 9.30 5.29
CA LEU A 7 20.74 10.02 4.10
C LEU A 7 20.20 11.42 4.45
N ALA A 8 19.42 11.52 5.52
CA ALA A 8 18.88 12.81 5.96
C ALA A 8 20.03 13.77 6.37
N ASP A 9 21.04 13.27 7.08
CA ASP A 9 22.19 14.08 7.49
C ASP A 9 23.02 14.58 6.28
N ALA A 10 23.04 13.83 5.19
CA ALA A 10 23.72 14.20 3.96
C ALA A 10 22.98 15.27 3.15
N VAL A 11 21.70 15.60 3.46
CA VAL A 11 20.95 16.65 2.77
C VAL A 11 21.52 18.01 3.13
N PRO A 12 22.00 18.82 2.14
CA PRO A 12 22.56 20.13 2.40
C PRO A 12 21.53 21.09 3.03
N PRO A 13 21.96 21.99 3.94
CA PRO A 13 21.05 22.86 4.68
C PRO A 13 20.27 23.87 3.83
N GLN A 14 20.75 24.16 2.61
CA GLN A 14 20.10 25.07 1.67
C GLN A 14 19.01 24.42 0.82
N VAL A 15 18.75 23.11 1.00
CA VAL A 15 17.68 22.41 0.27
C VAL A 15 16.33 22.85 0.81
N GLU A 16 15.46 23.33 -0.07
CA GLU A 16 14.13 23.85 0.27
C GLU A 16 12.99 22.87 -0.05
N VAL A 17 13.28 21.83 -0.86
CA VAL A 17 12.26 20.85 -1.28
C VAL A 17 12.92 19.52 -1.63
N VAL A 18 12.27 18.41 -1.31
CA VAL A 18 12.66 17.05 -1.74
C VAL A 18 11.72 16.58 -2.86
N TYR A 19 12.30 16.14 -3.97
CA TYR A 19 11.56 15.48 -5.05
C TYR A 19 11.80 13.97 -5.00
N GLY A 20 10.75 13.18 -4.75
CA GLY A 20 10.77 11.73 -4.86
C GLY A 20 10.26 11.28 -6.23
N VAL A 21 11.16 10.96 -7.15
CA VAL A 21 10.81 10.48 -8.50
C VAL A 21 11.04 8.97 -8.57
N GLY A 22 9.98 8.16 -8.51
CA GLY A 22 10.13 6.70 -8.49
C GLY A 22 8.91 5.95 -7.97
N GLY A 23 9.10 4.69 -7.58
CA GLY A 23 8.09 3.87 -6.91
C GLY A 23 8.03 4.10 -5.41
N GLY A 24 7.31 3.21 -4.69
CA GLY A 24 7.03 3.35 -3.26
C GLY A 24 8.26 3.57 -2.38
N LEU A 25 9.34 2.82 -2.59
CA LEU A 25 10.59 3.00 -1.82
C LEU A 25 11.16 4.42 -1.95
N VAL A 26 11.14 4.99 -3.16
CA VAL A 26 11.64 6.35 -3.40
C VAL A 26 10.72 7.38 -2.74
N SER A 27 9.41 7.16 -2.78
CA SER A 27 8.43 8.01 -2.08
C SER A 27 8.65 7.98 -0.57
N ASP A 28 8.89 6.81 0.01
CA ASP A 28 9.16 6.64 1.43
C ASP A 28 10.46 7.35 1.85
N VAL A 29 11.55 7.16 1.09
CA VAL A 29 12.81 7.88 1.34
C VAL A 29 12.59 9.39 1.28
N ALA A 30 11.90 9.89 0.25
CA ALA A 30 11.64 11.33 0.10
C ALA A 30 10.82 11.88 1.28
N LYS A 31 9.76 11.18 1.71
CA LYS A 31 8.96 11.54 2.90
C LYS A 31 9.82 11.59 4.16
N TYR A 32 10.66 10.58 4.37
CA TYR A 32 11.54 10.53 5.53
C TYR A 32 12.52 11.71 5.56
N LEU A 33 13.16 12.03 4.43
CA LEU A 33 14.08 13.16 4.32
C LEU A 33 13.38 14.50 4.57
N GLY A 34 12.23 14.71 3.94
CA GLY A 34 11.45 15.93 4.15
C GLY A 34 10.99 16.12 5.58
N TRP A 35 10.52 15.03 6.23
CA TRP A 35 10.15 15.04 7.64
C TRP A 35 11.33 15.38 8.55
N LYS A 36 12.48 14.73 8.38
CA LYS A 36 13.69 14.97 9.20
C LYS A 36 14.23 16.39 9.05
N LYS A 37 14.11 16.97 7.85
CA LYS A 37 14.62 18.32 7.56
C LYS A 37 13.53 19.40 7.70
N ASN A 38 12.29 19.01 7.96
CA ASN A 38 11.15 19.91 8.01
C ASN A 38 10.98 20.76 6.74
N ILE A 39 11.12 20.12 5.58
CA ILE A 39 10.96 20.71 4.26
C ILE A 39 9.91 19.98 3.43
N PRO A 40 9.22 20.66 2.50
CA PRO A 40 8.17 20.05 1.70
C PRO A 40 8.68 18.92 0.80
N VAL A 41 7.80 17.95 0.55
CA VAL A 41 8.06 16.80 -0.30
C VAL A 41 7.12 16.78 -1.49
N VAL A 42 7.68 16.68 -2.69
CA VAL A 42 6.92 16.49 -3.93
C VAL A 42 7.21 15.08 -4.45
N VAL A 43 6.17 14.25 -4.59
CA VAL A 43 6.31 12.90 -5.15
C VAL A 43 5.84 12.88 -6.59
N ILE A 44 6.65 12.25 -7.44
CA ILE A 44 6.36 11.99 -8.87
C ILE A 44 6.46 10.48 -9.06
N PRO A 45 5.34 9.73 -8.87
CA PRO A 45 5.37 8.29 -8.97
C PRO A 45 5.62 7.83 -10.42
N THR A 46 6.46 6.83 -10.58
CA THR A 46 6.68 6.17 -11.87
C THR A 46 5.86 4.90 -12.03
N VAL A 47 5.18 4.48 -10.97
CA VAL A 47 4.28 3.34 -10.91
C VAL A 47 3.30 3.52 -9.74
N LEU A 48 2.09 3.01 -9.88
CA LEU A 48 1.07 2.98 -8.83
C LEU A 48 1.09 1.58 -8.17
N SER A 49 2.13 1.27 -7.42
CA SER A 49 2.33 -0.06 -6.83
C SER A 49 1.81 -0.23 -5.42
N GLN A 50 1.56 0.87 -4.73
CA GLN A 50 1.04 0.94 -3.37
C GLN A 50 0.58 2.37 -3.08
N ASP A 51 -0.17 2.55 -2.00
CA ASP A 51 -0.76 3.81 -1.56
C ASP A 51 0.19 4.76 -0.82
N GLY A 52 1.44 4.34 -0.58
CA GLY A 52 2.42 5.02 0.27
C GLY A 52 2.66 6.51 -0.02
N PHE A 53 2.33 7.00 -1.23
CA PHE A 53 2.39 8.43 -1.53
C PHE A 53 1.17 9.23 -1.01
N PHE A 54 0.11 8.55 -0.54
CA PHE A 54 -1.03 9.19 0.12
C PHE A 54 -0.95 9.11 1.64
N THR A 55 -0.22 8.12 2.19
CA THR A 55 -0.14 7.89 3.63
C THR A 55 0.84 8.84 4.32
N ALA A 56 0.64 9.07 5.61
CA ALA A 56 1.58 9.78 6.46
C ALA A 56 2.71 8.86 7.00
N LEU A 57 2.74 7.60 6.59
CA LEU A 57 3.64 6.57 7.09
C LEU A 57 4.76 6.25 6.10
N VAL A 58 5.93 5.92 6.61
CA VAL A 58 7.06 5.39 5.86
C VAL A 58 7.34 3.97 6.33
N ALA A 59 7.40 3.02 5.39
CA ALA A 59 7.75 1.64 5.66
C ALA A 59 9.28 1.46 5.66
N ALA A 60 9.90 1.57 6.83
CA ALA A 60 11.34 1.40 7.00
C ALA A 60 11.68 -0.04 7.39
N ARG A 61 12.73 -0.61 6.81
CA ARG A 61 13.23 -1.94 7.17
C ARG A 61 14.33 -1.84 8.20
N GLN A 62 14.16 -2.60 9.29
CA GLN A 62 15.16 -2.70 10.35
C GLN A 62 15.16 -4.13 10.92
N GLY A 63 16.32 -4.76 11.02
CA GLY A 63 16.44 -6.11 11.58
C GLY A 63 15.69 -7.20 10.81
N GLY A 64 15.45 -7.01 9.50
CA GLY A 64 14.69 -7.96 8.66
C GLY A 64 13.18 -7.85 8.76
N THR A 65 12.67 -6.83 9.45
CA THR A 65 11.23 -6.55 9.60
C THR A 65 10.88 -5.14 9.13
N THR A 66 9.62 -4.94 8.76
CA THR A 66 9.09 -3.61 8.42
C THR A 66 8.66 -2.88 9.69
N HIS A 67 9.10 -1.64 9.83
CA HIS A 67 8.69 -0.71 10.87
C HIS A 67 8.08 0.53 10.23
N TYR A 68 6.93 0.94 10.72
CA TYR A 68 6.30 2.17 10.25
C TYR A 68 6.77 3.36 11.06
N VAL A 69 7.14 4.43 10.34
CA VAL A 69 7.54 5.72 10.92
C VAL A 69 6.54 6.76 10.45
N GLU A 70 5.90 7.45 11.40
CA GLU A 70 5.00 8.54 11.09
C GLU A 70 5.81 9.79 10.70
N THR A 71 5.65 10.25 9.46
CA THR A 71 6.43 11.35 8.87
C THR A 71 5.55 12.52 8.39
N GLY A 72 4.28 12.28 8.22
CA GLY A 72 3.37 13.20 7.57
C GLY A 72 3.18 12.93 6.06
N PRO A 73 2.11 13.48 5.46
CA PRO A 73 1.79 13.30 4.06
C PRO A 73 2.74 14.10 3.16
N VAL A 74 2.79 13.75 1.87
CA VAL A 74 3.50 14.56 0.87
C VAL A 74 2.80 15.91 0.67
N SER A 75 3.59 16.94 0.37
CA SER A 75 3.05 18.29 0.09
C SER A 75 2.37 18.37 -1.28
N LYS A 76 2.84 17.56 -2.23
CA LYS A 76 2.31 17.52 -3.60
C LYS A 76 2.59 16.19 -4.27
N LEU A 77 1.59 15.68 -5.00
CA LEU A 77 1.71 14.56 -5.91
C LEU A 77 1.59 15.06 -7.36
N ILE A 78 2.57 14.73 -8.20
CA ILE A 78 2.56 15.07 -9.63
C ILE A 78 2.54 13.77 -10.42
N VAL A 79 1.47 13.55 -11.18
CA VAL A 79 1.24 12.31 -11.91
C VAL A 79 1.51 12.53 -13.39
N ASN A 80 2.48 11.77 -13.94
CA ASN A 80 2.71 11.71 -15.37
C ASN A 80 2.18 10.37 -15.91
N TRP A 81 1.04 10.42 -16.59
CA TRP A 81 0.36 9.22 -17.07
C TRP A 81 1.15 8.46 -18.14
N ASP A 82 1.95 9.15 -18.95
CA ASP A 82 2.78 8.48 -19.95
C ASP A 82 3.92 7.67 -19.30
N VAL A 83 4.47 8.16 -18.20
CA VAL A 83 5.44 7.40 -17.41
C VAL A 83 4.78 6.18 -16.77
N ILE A 84 3.66 6.36 -16.06
CA ILE A 84 2.99 5.29 -15.33
C ILE A 84 2.52 4.17 -16.27
N ARG A 85 1.91 4.52 -17.42
CA ARG A 85 1.42 3.51 -18.38
C ARG A 85 2.54 2.67 -18.99
N THR A 86 3.78 3.17 -19.03
CA THR A 86 4.95 2.47 -19.58
C THR A 86 5.72 1.66 -18.53
N ALA A 87 5.30 1.69 -17.26
CA ALA A 87 5.88 0.84 -16.23
C ALA A 87 5.82 -0.64 -16.64
N PRO A 88 6.81 -1.47 -16.27
CA PRO A 88 6.79 -2.89 -16.56
C PRO A 88 5.50 -3.56 -16.09
N PRO A 89 4.89 -4.48 -16.85
CA PRO A 89 3.59 -5.09 -16.53
C PRO A 89 3.53 -5.70 -15.13
N ASN A 90 4.60 -6.37 -14.71
CA ASN A 90 4.69 -7.03 -13.40
C ASN A 90 4.66 -6.08 -12.20
N VAL A 91 5.00 -4.80 -12.38
CA VAL A 91 4.91 -3.79 -11.31
C VAL A 91 3.73 -2.85 -11.51
N ARG A 92 3.27 -2.68 -12.75
CA ARG A 92 2.12 -1.81 -13.06
C ARG A 92 0.83 -2.31 -12.43
N GLY A 93 0.62 -3.62 -12.38
CA GLY A 93 -0.53 -4.26 -11.74
C GLY A 93 -0.48 -4.29 -10.21
N ALA A 94 0.66 -3.97 -9.60
CA ALA A 94 0.87 -4.15 -8.17
C ALA A 94 -0.15 -3.37 -7.29
N GLY A 95 -0.59 -2.19 -7.72
CA GLY A 95 -1.59 -1.41 -7.00
C GLY A 95 -2.99 -2.05 -6.96
N ILE A 96 -3.29 -2.97 -7.88
CA ILE A 96 -4.51 -3.78 -7.79
C ILE A 96 -4.44 -4.70 -6.58
N ILE A 97 -3.27 -5.30 -6.33
CA ILE A 97 -3.06 -6.18 -5.17
C ILE A 97 -3.26 -5.40 -3.87
N GLU A 98 -2.78 -4.15 -3.82
CA GLU A 98 -3.02 -3.25 -2.69
C GLU A 98 -4.51 -3.11 -2.37
N LEU A 99 -5.33 -2.83 -3.37
CA LEU A 99 -6.79 -2.73 -3.18
C LEU A 99 -7.47 -4.09 -2.90
N LEU A 100 -6.89 -5.21 -3.34
CA LEU A 100 -7.44 -6.53 -3.06
C LEU A 100 -7.19 -6.98 -1.62
N THR A 101 -6.21 -6.39 -0.89
CA THR A 101 -6.04 -6.65 0.55
C THR A 101 -7.29 -6.28 1.35
N ILE A 102 -8.10 -5.35 0.85
CA ILE A 102 -9.39 -4.99 1.43
C ILE A 102 -10.30 -6.23 1.58
N VAL A 103 -10.25 -7.17 0.64
CA VAL A 103 -11.09 -8.38 0.70
C VAL A 103 -10.79 -9.18 1.97
N THR A 104 -9.53 -9.47 2.22
CA THR A 104 -9.08 -10.24 3.39
C THR A 104 -9.09 -9.42 4.66
N GLY A 105 -8.71 -8.13 4.59
CA GLY A 105 -8.79 -7.21 5.72
C GLY A 105 -10.21 -7.09 6.29
N LEU A 106 -11.23 -6.99 5.43
CA LEU A 106 -12.62 -6.96 5.86
C LEU A 106 -13.08 -8.27 6.50
N LEU A 107 -12.64 -9.42 5.98
CA LEU A 107 -12.95 -10.73 6.55
C LEU A 107 -12.33 -10.87 7.93
N ASP A 108 -11.06 -10.53 8.08
CA ASP A 108 -10.35 -10.55 9.35
C ASP A 108 -10.94 -9.56 10.37
N TRP A 109 -11.30 -8.35 9.92
CA TRP A 109 -11.90 -7.35 10.80
C TRP A 109 -13.26 -7.79 11.33
N ARG A 110 -14.10 -8.38 10.47
CA ARG A 110 -15.37 -8.95 10.87
C ARG A 110 -15.17 -10.13 11.83
N TYR A 111 -14.28 -11.06 11.49
CA TYR A 111 -13.96 -12.20 12.34
C TYR A 111 -13.48 -11.77 13.73
N ALA A 112 -12.60 -10.76 13.79
CA ALA A 112 -12.15 -10.20 15.06
C ALA A 112 -13.29 -9.61 15.89
N ALA A 113 -14.26 -8.94 15.27
CA ALA A 113 -15.44 -8.41 15.95
C ALA A 113 -16.34 -9.51 16.51
N GLU A 114 -16.61 -10.55 15.72
CA GLU A 114 -17.44 -11.69 16.12
C GLU A 114 -16.82 -12.49 17.28
N HIS A 115 -15.48 -12.45 17.41
CA HIS A 115 -14.74 -13.13 18.47
C HIS A 115 -14.29 -12.20 19.61
N ASN A 116 -14.82 -10.98 19.70
CA ASN A 116 -14.47 -9.99 20.73
C ASN A 116 -12.95 -9.67 20.79
N LYS A 117 -12.29 -9.61 19.62
CA LYS A 117 -10.86 -9.27 19.44
C LYS A 117 -10.62 -7.86 18.89
N THR A 118 -11.65 -7.02 18.87
CA THR A 118 -11.54 -5.59 18.57
C THR A 118 -11.48 -4.78 19.86
N THR A 119 -10.86 -3.61 19.80
CA THR A 119 -10.92 -2.58 20.86
C THR A 119 -12.02 -1.58 20.53
N VAL A 120 -12.25 -0.61 21.41
CA VAL A 120 -13.18 0.51 21.16
C VAL A 120 -12.78 1.26 19.88
N ASP A 121 -11.48 1.50 19.68
CA ASP A 121 -10.96 2.26 18.55
C ASP A 121 -10.97 1.46 17.23
N THR A 122 -10.88 0.14 17.31
CA THR A 122 -10.84 -0.76 16.14
C THR A 122 -12.12 -1.56 15.92
N ARG A 123 -13.24 -1.15 16.56
CA ARG A 123 -14.54 -1.81 16.42
C ARG A 123 -15.00 -1.88 14.98
N PHE A 124 -15.65 -2.99 14.62
CA PHE A 124 -16.21 -3.16 13.28
C PHE A 124 -17.30 -2.13 12.98
N GLN A 125 -17.18 -1.45 11.85
CA GLN A 125 -18.12 -0.43 11.39
C GLN A 125 -18.73 -0.85 10.06
N PRO A 126 -20.00 -1.34 10.03
CA PRO A 126 -20.61 -1.87 8.81
C PRO A 126 -20.64 -0.88 7.63
N TRP A 127 -20.83 0.41 7.90
CA TRP A 127 -20.84 1.45 6.87
C TRP A 127 -19.45 1.57 6.18
N ALA A 128 -18.38 1.57 6.96
CA ALA A 128 -17.01 1.65 6.44
C ALA A 128 -16.66 0.37 5.67
N ALA A 129 -17.01 -0.79 6.20
CA ALA A 129 -16.84 -2.07 5.52
C ALA A 129 -17.58 -2.11 4.17
N GLY A 130 -18.78 -1.54 4.10
CA GLY A 130 -19.55 -1.45 2.85
C GLY A 130 -18.86 -0.58 1.79
N ILE A 131 -18.32 0.58 2.18
CA ILE A 131 -17.58 1.46 1.26
C ILE A 131 -16.30 0.75 0.79
N MET A 132 -15.51 0.18 1.70
CA MET A 132 -14.27 -0.53 1.36
C MET A 132 -14.54 -1.72 0.44
N ALA A 133 -15.58 -2.51 0.69
CA ALA A 133 -15.97 -3.60 -0.21
C ALA A 133 -16.30 -3.10 -1.62
N GLY A 134 -16.91 -1.92 -1.74
CA GLY A 134 -17.14 -1.25 -3.03
C GLY A 134 -15.84 -0.90 -3.75
N LEU A 135 -14.82 -0.42 -3.04
CA LEU A 135 -13.50 -0.14 -3.62
C LEU A 135 -12.84 -1.43 -4.14
N ALA A 136 -12.83 -2.50 -3.35
CA ALA A 136 -12.31 -3.80 -3.77
C ALA A 136 -13.03 -4.34 -5.03
N GLN A 137 -14.37 -4.20 -5.11
CA GLN A 137 -15.12 -4.61 -6.30
C GLN A 137 -14.71 -3.81 -7.55
N GLN A 138 -14.43 -2.52 -7.41
CA GLN A 138 -13.93 -1.72 -8.54
C GLN A 138 -12.52 -2.15 -8.95
N ALA A 139 -11.65 -2.53 -7.99
CA ALA A 139 -10.31 -3.05 -8.30
C ALA A 139 -10.37 -4.27 -9.23
N PHE A 140 -11.26 -5.25 -8.97
CA PHE A 140 -11.46 -6.39 -9.87
C PHE A 140 -11.84 -5.95 -11.30
N LYS A 141 -12.73 -4.96 -11.43
CA LYS A 141 -13.20 -4.51 -12.74
C LYS A 141 -12.14 -3.81 -13.57
N ILE A 142 -11.25 -3.06 -12.94
CA ILE A 142 -10.22 -2.28 -13.64
C ILE A 142 -8.91 -3.04 -13.83
N ALA A 143 -8.70 -4.18 -13.17
CA ALA A 143 -7.43 -4.91 -13.13
C ALA A 143 -6.84 -5.19 -14.51
N SER A 144 -7.64 -5.76 -15.43
CA SER A 144 -7.19 -6.04 -16.81
C SER A 144 -6.77 -4.76 -17.56
N GLY A 145 -7.48 -3.66 -17.36
CA GLY A 145 -7.13 -2.36 -17.96
C GLY A 145 -5.84 -1.79 -17.39
N VAL A 146 -5.63 -1.90 -16.09
CA VAL A 146 -4.39 -1.50 -15.39
C VAL A 146 -3.22 -2.33 -15.92
N GLY A 147 -3.35 -3.66 -15.99
CA GLY A 147 -2.33 -4.55 -16.54
C GLY A 147 -1.93 -4.18 -17.99
N LYS A 148 -2.88 -3.73 -18.80
CA LYS A 148 -2.65 -3.28 -20.19
C LYS A 148 -2.14 -1.84 -20.31
N GLY A 149 -2.03 -1.09 -19.21
CA GLY A 149 -1.61 0.32 -19.23
C GLY A 149 -2.68 1.27 -19.78
N ASN A 150 -3.97 0.92 -19.66
CA ASN A 150 -5.06 1.81 -20.03
C ASN A 150 -5.10 3.00 -19.05
N ILE A 151 -5.05 4.23 -19.58
CA ILE A 151 -4.93 5.46 -18.78
C ILE A 151 -6.16 5.66 -17.89
N GLU A 152 -7.36 5.36 -18.37
CA GLU A 152 -8.59 5.51 -17.59
C GLU A 152 -8.60 4.54 -16.41
N SER A 153 -8.22 3.28 -16.63
CA SER A 153 -8.08 2.29 -15.56
C SER A 153 -7.01 2.68 -14.54
N LEU A 154 -5.90 3.25 -14.99
CA LEU A 154 -4.82 3.75 -14.11
C LEU A 154 -5.27 4.98 -13.29
N ARG A 155 -6.08 5.88 -13.87
CA ARG A 155 -6.70 6.99 -13.13
C ARG A 155 -7.64 6.47 -12.06
N ASN A 156 -8.53 5.54 -12.44
CA ASN A 156 -9.44 4.92 -11.48
C ASN A 156 -8.68 4.21 -10.34
N LEU A 157 -7.56 3.53 -10.66
CA LEU A 157 -6.70 2.92 -9.64
C LEU A 157 -6.18 3.97 -8.64
N LEU A 158 -5.65 5.10 -9.13
CA LEU A 158 -5.17 6.18 -8.28
C LEU A 158 -6.26 6.75 -7.38
N ASP A 159 -7.46 6.97 -7.93
CA ASP A 159 -8.60 7.50 -7.19
C ASP A 159 -9.07 6.51 -6.11
N LEU A 160 -9.11 5.20 -6.41
CA LEU A 160 -9.48 4.16 -5.45
C LEU A 160 -8.47 4.08 -4.28
N MET A 161 -7.16 4.14 -4.57
CA MET A 161 -6.11 4.17 -3.54
C MET A 161 -6.22 5.42 -2.66
N CYS A 162 -6.52 6.57 -3.27
CA CYS A 162 -6.74 7.81 -2.51
C CYS A 162 -7.94 7.70 -1.56
N LEU A 163 -9.08 7.18 -2.05
CA LEU A 163 -10.29 7.02 -1.25
C LEU A 163 -10.11 6.01 -0.11
N GLU A 164 -9.39 4.93 -0.36
CA GLU A 164 -9.05 3.91 0.63
C GLU A 164 -8.23 4.52 1.77
N VAL A 165 -7.14 5.27 1.48
CA VAL A 165 -6.33 5.95 2.49
C VAL A 165 -7.13 7.02 3.24
N GLN A 166 -7.99 7.78 2.57
CA GLN A 166 -8.85 8.76 3.24
C GLN A 166 -9.78 8.09 4.25
N LEU A 167 -10.34 6.93 3.90
CA LEU A 167 -11.23 6.20 4.78
C LEU A 167 -10.50 5.58 5.98
N THR A 168 -9.33 4.96 5.77
CA THR A 168 -8.51 4.42 6.87
C THR A 168 -8.01 5.52 7.82
N ASN A 169 -7.63 6.68 7.28
CA ASN A 169 -7.28 7.86 8.08
C ASN A 169 -8.48 8.36 8.92
N GLN A 170 -9.69 8.37 8.36
CA GLN A 170 -10.90 8.77 9.08
C GLN A 170 -11.26 7.77 10.19
N LEU A 171 -11.01 6.49 9.97
CA LEU A 171 -11.22 5.44 10.96
C LEU A 171 -10.15 5.45 12.05
N GLY A 172 -8.95 5.96 11.77
CA GLY A 172 -7.81 5.96 12.66
C GLY A 172 -7.12 4.58 12.78
N HIS A 173 -7.42 3.66 11.87
CA HIS A 173 -6.79 2.33 11.82
C HIS A 173 -6.92 1.67 10.44
N ASN A 174 -6.03 0.72 10.13
CA ASN A 174 -5.95 0.03 8.82
C ASN A 174 -6.69 -1.32 8.79
N ARG A 175 -7.50 -1.67 9.78
CA ARG A 175 -8.21 -2.96 9.85
C ARG A 175 -8.99 -3.32 8.57
N PRO A 176 -9.65 -2.38 7.86
CA PRO A 176 -10.38 -2.71 6.64
C PRO A 176 -9.49 -3.11 5.46
N GLN A 177 -8.20 -2.78 5.50
CA GLN A 177 -7.24 -2.96 4.41
C GLN A 177 -6.15 -3.98 4.75
N GLU A 178 -5.66 -3.97 5.99
CA GLU A 178 -4.56 -4.83 6.43
C GLU A 178 -5.08 -5.98 7.29
N GLY A 179 -4.85 -7.20 6.82
CA GLY A 179 -5.26 -8.42 7.50
C GLY A 179 -4.13 -9.46 7.59
N SER A 180 -4.51 -10.73 7.62
CA SER A 180 -3.59 -11.86 7.75
C SER A 180 -2.68 -12.06 6.54
N GLU A 181 -3.03 -11.54 5.35
CA GLU A 181 -2.15 -11.51 4.17
C GLU A 181 -0.88 -10.70 4.43
N GLN A 182 -0.96 -9.59 5.19
CA GLN A 182 0.19 -8.79 5.58
C GLN A 182 1.06 -9.54 6.58
N LEU A 183 0.45 -10.20 7.55
CA LEU A 183 1.17 -11.03 8.52
C LEU A 183 1.94 -12.15 7.84
N PHE A 184 1.35 -12.77 6.81
CA PHE A 184 2.04 -13.75 5.96
C PHE A 184 3.26 -13.11 5.27
N ALA A 185 3.10 -11.95 4.65
CA ALA A 185 4.18 -11.26 3.96
C ALA A 185 5.34 -10.90 4.91
N TYR A 186 5.04 -10.42 6.11
CA TYR A 186 6.06 -10.11 7.13
C TYR A 186 6.76 -11.38 7.65
N ALA A 187 6.02 -12.45 7.92
CA ALA A 187 6.59 -13.72 8.34
C ALA A 187 7.50 -14.31 7.26
N TYR A 188 7.11 -14.19 5.99
CA TYR A 188 7.92 -14.60 4.85
C TYR A 188 9.24 -13.82 4.78
N GLU A 189 9.19 -12.49 4.89
CA GLU A 189 10.40 -11.64 4.91
C GLU A 189 11.34 -12.01 6.05
N GLN A 190 10.80 -12.20 7.24
CA GLN A 190 11.59 -12.58 8.42
C GLN A 190 12.25 -13.95 8.25
N LYS A 191 11.54 -14.90 7.66
CA LYS A 191 12.04 -16.28 7.48
C LYS A 191 13.08 -16.37 6.36
N PHE A 192 12.96 -15.55 5.31
CA PHE A 192 13.79 -15.61 4.10
C PHE A 192 14.53 -14.29 3.82
N PRO A 193 15.32 -13.76 4.77
CA PRO A 193 15.94 -12.43 4.66
C PRO A 193 16.98 -12.33 3.53
N ARG A 194 17.45 -13.46 2.98
CA ARG A 194 18.44 -13.50 1.89
C ARG A 194 17.83 -13.64 0.51
N SER A 195 16.54 -13.93 0.40
CA SER A 195 15.84 -13.85 -0.88
C SER A 195 15.93 -12.40 -1.35
N ARG A 196 16.19 -12.18 -2.66
CA ARG A 196 16.09 -10.82 -3.24
C ARG A 196 14.82 -10.20 -2.71
N PRO A 197 14.84 -8.92 -2.30
CA PRO A 197 13.63 -8.29 -1.85
C PRO A 197 12.59 -8.39 -2.96
N LEU A 198 11.65 -9.30 -2.79
CA LEU A 198 10.52 -9.44 -3.71
C LEU A 198 9.72 -8.14 -3.67
N PRO A 199 9.17 -7.67 -4.78
CA PRO A 199 8.18 -6.61 -4.77
C PRO A 199 7.09 -6.89 -3.74
N TYR A 200 6.52 -5.85 -3.18
CA TYR A 200 5.45 -5.96 -2.17
C TYR A 200 4.31 -6.87 -2.65
N ALA A 201 3.84 -6.65 -3.86
CA ALA A 201 2.77 -7.42 -4.47
C ALA A 201 3.06 -8.93 -4.54
N ASP A 202 4.30 -9.32 -4.88
CA ASP A 202 4.70 -10.73 -4.98
C ASP A 202 4.71 -11.44 -3.62
N ARG A 203 4.78 -10.69 -2.53
CA ARG A 203 4.73 -11.23 -1.16
C ARG A 203 3.30 -11.28 -0.62
N VAL A 204 2.51 -10.25 -0.88
CA VAL A 204 1.14 -10.13 -0.39
C VAL A 204 0.17 -10.98 -1.22
N GLY A 205 0.37 -11.08 -2.53
CA GLY A 205 -0.51 -11.87 -3.41
C GLY A 205 -0.76 -13.31 -2.94
N PRO A 206 0.28 -14.12 -2.63
CA PRO A 206 0.08 -15.44 -2.03
C PRO A 206 -0.65 -15.39 -0.69
N GLY A 207 -0.37 -14.37 0.14
CA GLY A 207 -1.06 -14.14 1.40
C GLY A 207 -2.56 -13.92 1.25
N LEU A 208 -2.98 -13.16 0.22
CA LEU A 208 -4.39 -12.96 -0.12
C LEU A 208 -5.12 -14.28 -0.40
N LEU A 209 -4.51 -15.17 -1.20
CA LEU A 209 -5.10 -16.47 -1.53
C LEU A 209 -5.22 -17.35 -0.28
N ILE A 210 -4.19 -17.37 0.57
CA ILE A 210 -4.18 -18.14 1.82
C ILE A 210 -5.25 -17.58 2.77
N ALA A 211 -5.26 -16.28 3.03
CA ALA A 211 -6.20 -15.65 3.94
C ALA A 211 -7.66 -15.85 3.48
N ALA A 212 -7.96 -15.61 2.20
CA ALA A 212 -9.29 -15.85 1.65
C ALA A 212 -9.71 -17.31 1.78
N SER A 213 -8.80 -18.26 1.52
CA SER A 213 -9.07 -19.70 1.68
C SER A 213 -9.36 -20.07 3.14
N LEU A 214 -8.62 -19.51 4.10
CA LEU A 214 -8.86 -19.73 5.54
C LEU A 214 -10.23 -19.24 5.98
N HIS A 215 -10.76 -18.21 5.36
CA HIS A 215 -12.12 -17.72 5.55
C HIS A 215 -13.18 -18.46 4.70
N GLY A 216 -12.82 -19.57 4.04
CA GLY A 216 -13.74 -20.35 3.22
C GLY A 216 -14.25 -19.66 1.97
N GLN A 217 -13.55 -18.60 1.48
CA GLN A 217 -13.92 -17.89 0.27
C GLN A 217 -13.47 -18.63 -0.99
N ASP A 218 -14.19 -18.43 -2.09
CA ASP A 218 -13.73 -18.82 -3.41
C ASP A 218 -12.54 -17.93 -3.83
N VAL A 219 -11.37 -18.54 -3.98
CA VAL A 219 -10.15 -17.84 -4.39
C VAL A 219 -10.01 -17.67 -5.91
N GLY A 220 -10.91 -18.25 -6.69
CA GLY A 220 -10.88 -18.17 -8.16
C GLY A 220 -10.79 -16.75 -8.68
N PRO A 221 -11.70 -15.83 -8.31
CA PRO A 221 -11.68 -14.44 -8.78
C PRO A 221 -10.38 -13.70 -8.42
N ILE A 222 -9.85 -13.91 -7.20
CA ILE A 222 -8.58 -13.30 -6.79
C ILE A 222 -7.45 -13.84 -7.66
N ARG A 223 -7.35 -15.15 -7.82
CA ARG A 223 -6.29 -15.81 -8.62
C ARG A 223 -6.31 -15.36 -10.08
N GLU A 224 -7.48 -15.24 -10.69
CA GLU A 224 -7.63 -14.76 -12.07
C GLU A 224 -7.19 -13.29 -12.21
N THR A 225 -7.42 -12.49 -11.18
CA THR A 225 -7.02 -11.07 -11.17
C THR A 225 -5.52 -10.91 -10.98
N LEU A 226 -4.87 -11.83 -10.25
CA LEU A 226 -3.42 -11.83 -10.01
C LEU A 226 -2.61 -12.39 -11.21
N ALA A 227 -3.22 -13.13 -12.14
CA ALA A 227 -2.59 -13.72 -13.32
C ALA A 227 -2.39 -12.70 -14.45
#